data_b9273399ae9b771d6832cae141e6291d
#
_entry.id   b9273399ae9b771d6832cae141e6291d
#
_cell.length_a   1.000
_cell.length_b   1.000
_cell.length_c   1.000
_cell.angle_alpha   90.00
_cell.angle_beta   90.00
_cell.angle_gamma   90.00
#
_symmetry.space_group_name_H-M   'P 1'
#
loop_
_entity.id
_entity.type
_entity.pdbx_description
1 polymer ?
#
loop_
_entity_poly.entity_id
_entity_poly.type
_entity_poly.pdbx_seq_one_letter_code
_entity_poly.pdbx_strand_id
1 'polypeptide(L)'
;HRYNATLNDKAAEDTGRPGFENDVRLEFSNNPDHDGDGTTGYTPWDTVVCFTYKLNILKTNDHDLKLEGAKFRLYSDKELKDEVYVKKAEDDGYIVINRDTVGGSDHIGGTTHQDSVEMVSNAKGEIKIYGLDTGIYYLKETEAPTGYRPLLDPIVLNLKATFTDERNDYVKGDGATDKTLQKLETTAHIKEFFDGAYKESDVDLTTDTSEGSSNLTVINKVGKKLPVTGSSMMLLMLTAGTALVTGAFVYGKRQKKSNDEN
;
A
#
# COMPACT_ATOMS: atom_id res chain seq x y z
N HIS A 1 -5.42 34.23 1.42
CA HIS A 1 -5.63 33.32 2.53
C HIS A 1 -5.17 31.90 2.09
N ARG A 2 -4.45 31.20 2.97
CA ARG A 2 -4.12 29.78 2.81
C ARG A 2 -4.86 29.01 3.89
N TYR A 3 -5.46 27.90 3.55
CA TYR A 3 -6.02 26.95 4.51
C TYR A 3 -5.66 25.52 4.07
N ASN A 4 -5.57 24.63 5.04
CA ASN A 4 -5.40 23.20 4.80
C ASN A 4 -6.74 22.52 5.08
N ALA A 5 -7.12 21.59 4.23
CA ALA A 5 -8.28 20.75 4.43
C ALA A 5 -7.87 19.29 4.25
N THR A 6 -8.44 18.42 5.06
CA THR A 6 -8.24 16.97 4.95
C THR A 6 -9.54 16.34 4.45
N LEU A 7 -9.44 15.45 3.47
CA LEU A 7 -10.57 14.66 3.03
C LEU A 7 -11.02 13.73 4.16
N ASN A 8 -12.32 13.68 4.41
CA ASN A 8 -12.90 12.78 5.39
C ASN A 8 -13.02 11.35 4.85
N ASP A 9 -13.42 10.41 5.70
CA ASP A 9 -13.52 8.99 5.33
C ASP A 9 -14.45 8.75 4.14
N LYS A 10 -15.59 9.44 4.09
CA LYS A 10 -16.53 9.34 2.99
C LYS A 10 -15.89 9.77 1.66
N ALA A 11 -15.10 10.84 1.67
CA ALA A 11 -14.36 11.27 0.49
C ALA A 11 -13.28 10.26 0.07
N ALA A 12 -12.68 9.54 1.03
CA ALA A 12 -11.72 8.49 0.71
C ALA A 12 -12.41 7.29 0.02
N GLU A 13 -13.65 6.96 0.38
CA GLU A 13 -14.41 5.85 -0.21
C GLU A 13 -15.00 6.20 -1.59
N ASP A 14 -15.39 7.46 -1.82
CA ASP A 14 -15.93 7.96 -3.09
C ASP A 14 -14.78 8.23 -4.08
N THR A 15 -14.20 7.15 -4.63
CA THR A 15 -13.03 7.21 -5.52
C THR A 15 -13.40 7.52 -6.99
N GLY A 16 -12.42 8.06 -7.74
CA GLY A 16 -12.58 8.35 -9.15
C GLY A 16 -13.46 9.57 -9.42
N ARG A 17 -14.36 9.45 -10.40
CA ARG A 17 -15.26 10.53 -10.80
C ARG A 17 -16.53 10.53 -9.95
N PRO A 18 -17.11 11.71 -9.64
CA PRO A 18 -16.74 13.02 -10.21
C PRO A 18 -15.55 13.71 -9.51
N GLY A 19 -15.04 13.20 -8.38
CA GLY A 19 -14.06 13.89 -7.54
C GLY A 19 -14.69 14.90 -6.58
N PHE A 20 -13.87 15.69 -5.90
CA PHE A 20 -14.28 16.63 -4.87
C PHE A 20 -13.92 18.04 -5.27
N GLU A 21 -14.92 18.88 -5.44
CA GLU A 21 -14.76 20.29 -5.82
C GLU A 21 -14.50 21.15 -4.59
N ASN A 22 -13.59 22.09 -4.74
CA ASN A 22 -13.36 23.18 -3.79
C ASN A 22 -13.30 24.50 -4.53
N ASP A 23 -14.28 25.35 -4.24
CA ASP A 23 -14.53 26.59 -4.95
C ASP A 23 -14.21 27.80 -4.10
N VAL A 24 -13.67 28.83 -4.75
CA VAL A 24 -13.45 30.14 -4.15
C VAL A 24 -13.87 31.25 -5.10
N ARG A 25 -14.49 32.30 -4.59
CA ARG A 25 -14.69 33.58 -5.27
C ARG A 25 -14.56 34.73 -4.28
N LEU A 26 -14.31 35.92 -4.79
CA LEU A 26 -14.35 37.15 -4.02
C LEU A 26 -15.70 37.85 -4.25
N GLU A 27 -16.33 38.26 -3.15
CA GLU A 27 -17.42 39.21 -3.15
C GLU A 27 -16.88 40.58 -2.81
N PHE A 28 -17.25 41.60 -3.55
CA PHE A 28 -16.77 42.96 -3.33
C PHE A 28 -17.92 43.97 -3.53
N SER A 29 -17.85 45.13 -2.84
CA SER A 29 -18.82 46.22 -3.03
C SER A 29 -18.54 46.93 -4.34
N ASN A 30 -19.59 47.14 -5.15
CA ASN A 30 -19.53 47.95 -6.39
C ASN A 30 -19.63 49.44 -6.13
N ASN A 31 -19.98 49.84 -4.91
CA ASN A 31 -20.09 51.25 -4.53
C ASN A 31 -19.48 51.52 -3.15
N PRO A 32 -18.19 51.85 -3.08
CA PRO A 32 -17.48 52.04 -1.82
C PRO A 32 -17.93 53.31 -1.06
N ASP A 33 -18.66 54.25 -1.72
CA ASP A 33 -19.05 55.51 -1.16
C ASP A 33 -20.48 55.53 -0.58
N HIS A 34 -21.16 54.41 -0.49
CA HIS A 34 -22.53 54.29 0.01
C HIS A 34 -22.59 53.62 1.38
N ASP A 35 -23.04 54.34 2.39
CA ASP A 35 -23.41 53.80 3.71
C ASP A 35 -24.77 53.10 3.57
N GLY A 36 -24.77 51.82 3.24
CA GLY A 36 -25.99 51.01 3.14
C GLY A 36 -25.81 49.77 2.26
N ASP A 37 -26.95 49.05 1.98
CA ASP A 37 -27.01 47.85 1.14
C ASP A 37 -26.63 48.13 -0.31
N GLY A 38 -25.35 48.42 -0.55
CA GLY A 38 -24.78 48.59 -1.90
C GLY A 38 -24.85 47.28 -2.71
N THR A 39 -24.95 47.42 -4.03
CA THR A 39 -24.84 46.28 -4.94
C THR A 39 -23.46 45.65 -4.82
N THR A 40 -23.44 44.33 -4.66
CA THR A 40 -22.20 43.54 -4.63
C THR A 40 -21.87 42.96 -6.01
N GLY A 41 -20.58 42.91 -6.31
CA GLY A 41 -20.04 42.15 -7.44
C GLY A 41 -19.28 40.91 -6.99
N TYR A 42 -19.11 39.99 -7.90
CA TYR A 42 -18.39 38.75 -7.65
C TYR A 42 -17.32 38.53 -8.71
N THR A 43 -16.18 37.99 -8.30
CA THR A 43 -15.23 37.42 -9.25
C THR A 43 -15.79 36.15 -9.85
N PRO A 44 -15.29 35.69 -11.00
CA PRO A 44 -15.50 34.31 -11.43
C PRO A 44 -15.08 33.31 -10.32
N TRP A 45 -15.67 32.14 -10.33
CA TRP A 45 -15.25 31.05 -9.47
C TRP A 45 -13.86 30.54 -9.90
N ASP A 46 -13.02 30.24 -8.92
CA ASP A 46 -11.80 29.47 -9.10
C ASP A 46 -12.00 28.14 -8.38
N THR A 47 -11.87 27.03 -9.12
CA THR A 47 -12.23 25.69 -8.65
C THR A 47 -11.05 24.74 -8.76
N VAL A 48 -10.86 23.94 -7.71
CA VAL A 48 -9.93 22.82 -7.69
C VAL A 48 -10.73 21.54 -7.50
N VAL A 49 -10.40 20.51 -8.26
CA VAL A 49 -11.00 19.19 -8.12
C VAL A 49 -9.95 18.21 -7.62
N CYS A 50 -10.24 17.55 -6.50
CA CYS A 50 -9.39 16.51 -5.94
C CYS A 50 -9.98 15.13 -6.24
N PHE A 51 -9.11 14.14 -6.44
CA PHE A 51 -9.50 12.76 -6.69
C PHE A 51 -8.82 11.83 -5.71
N THR A 52 -9.50 10.75 -5.35
CA THR A 52 -8.94 9.62 -4.64
C THR A 52 -9.11 8.35 -5.47
N TYR A 53 -8.29 7.35 -5.18
CA TYR A 53 -8.27 6.10 -5.93
C TYR A 53 -8.39 4.90 -5.00
N LYS A 54 -8.81 3.75 -5.56
CA LYS A 54 -8.86 2.48 -4.83
C LYS A 54 -8.02 1.41 -5.52
N LEU A 55 -7.43 0.56 -4.70
CA LEU A 55 -6.75 -0.65 -5.14
C LEU A 55 -7.53 -1.87 -4.66
N ASN A 56 -7.97 -2.69 -5.59
CA ASN A 56 -8.58 -3.99 -5.32
C ASN A 56 -7.51 -5.07 -5.48
N ILE A 57 -7.26 -5.83 -4.44
CA ILE A 57 -6.32 -6.95 -4.44
C ILE A 57 -7.13 -8.24 -4.37
N LEU A 58 -6.84 -9.16 -5.27
CA LEU A 58 -7.34 -10.51 -5.26
C LEU A 58 -6.20 -11.47 -4.92
N LYS A 59 -6.29 -12.13 -3.78
CA LYS A 59 -5.31 -13.11 -3.32
C LYS A 59 -5.68 -14.50 -3.76
N THR A 60 -4.80 -15.14 -4.54
CA THR A 60 -5.02 -16.49 -5.05
C THR A 60 -3.77 -17.36 -4.93
N ASN A 61 -3.93 -18.67 -5.19
CA ASN A 61 -2.81 -19.52 -5.54
C ASN A 61 -2.66 -19.61 -7.08
N ASP A 62 -1.70 -20.41 -7.53
CA ASP A 62 -1.40 -20.69 -8.94
C ASP A 62 -2.48 -21.50 -9.69
N HIS A 63 -3.56 -21.89 -9.01
CA HIS A 63 -4.74 -22.57 -9.55
C HIS A 63 -6.02 -21.74 -9.34
N ASP A 64 -5.91 -20.42 -9.20
CA ASP A 64 -7.00 -19.46 -8.99
C ASP A 64 -7.87 -19.71 -7.74
N LEU A 65 -7.41 -20.55 -6.80
CA LEU A 65 -8.08 -20.72 -5.52
C LEU A 65 -7.92 -19.45 -4.69
N LYS A 66 -9.02 -18.88 -4.20
CA LYS A 66 -9.04 -17.70 -3.35
C LYS A 66 -8.44 -18.02 -1.99
N LEU A 67 -7.56 -17.16 -1.53
CA LEU A 67 -6.80 -17.37 -0.29
C LEU A 67 -7.18 -16.33 0.77
N GLU A 68 -7.76 -16.80 1.86
CA GLU A 68 -8.06 -16.05 3.06
C GLU A 68 -6.84 -15.96 3.97
N GLY A 69 -6.72 -14.86 4.73
CA GLY A 69 -5.77 -14.71 5.83
C GLY A 69 -4.36 -14.26 5.42
N ALA A 70 -4.14 -13.93 4.15
CA ALA A 70 -2.91 -13.25 3.75
C ALA A 70 -2.88 -11.84 4.33
N LYS A 71 -1.74 -11.44 4.94
CA LYS A 71 -1.58 -10.13 5.57
C LYS A 71 -0.65 -9.23 4.77
N PHE A 72 -1.02 -7.96 4.70
CA PHE A 72 -0.29 -6.96 3.94
C PHE A 72 -0.15 -5.64 4.70
N ARG A 73 0.95 -4.93 4.39
CA ARG A 73 1.16 -3.53 4.72
C ARG A 73 1.55 -2.77 3.47
N LEU A 74 1.22 -1.49 3.42
CA LEU A 74 1.52 -0.59 2.31
C LEU A 74 2.52 0.47 2.77
N TYR A 75 3.47 0.81 1.91
CA TYR A 75 4.49 1.82 2.19
C TYR A 75 4.61 2.78 1.01
N SER A 76 5.00 4.03 1.30
CA SER A 76 5.27 5.05 0.30
C SER A 76 6.75 5.16 -0.10
N ASP A 77 7.64 4.40 0.57
CA ASP A 77 9.07 4.40 0.33
C ASP A 77 9.63 2.98 0.14
N LYS A 78 10.73 2.90 -0.61
CA LYS A 78 11.41 1.64 -0.95
C LYS A 78 12.02 0.94 0.26
N GLU A 79 12.46 1.72 1.24
CA GLU A 79 13.08 1.23 2.47
C GLU A 79 12.05 0.68 3.48
N LEU A 80 10.75 0.75 3.17
CA LEU A 80 9.63 0.30 4.00
C LEU A 80 9.62 0.96 5.39
N LYS A 81 9.96 2.24 5.46
CA LYS A 81 9.96 3.06 6.68
C LYS A 81 8.72 3.91 6.82
N ASP A 82 8.19 4.35 5.68
CA ASP A 82 7.05 5.25 5.58
C ASP A 82 5.77 4.45 5.30
N GLU A 83 5.19 3.87 6.35
CA GLU A 83 3.95 3.10 6.25
C GLU A 83 2.76 3.99 5.90
N VAL A 84 1.97 3.55 4.94
CA VAL A 84 0.65 4.11 4.63
C VAL A 84 -0.36 3.41 5.53
N TYR A 85 -0.73 4.09 6.62
CA TYR A 85 -1.64 3.54 7.61
C TYR A 85 -3.07 3.44 7.08
N VAL A 86 -3.75 2.37 7.45
CA VAL A 86 -5.15 2.12 7.07
C VAL A 86 -5.98 1.73 8.29
N LYS A 87 -7.27 2.05 8.27
CA LYS A 87 -8.27 1.55 9.21
C LYS A 87 -9.34 0.75 8.48
N LYS A 88 -10.13 -0.04 9.18
CA LYS A 88 -11.27 -0.76 8.59
C LYS A 88 -12.34 0.21 8.09
N ALA A 89 -12.86 -0.07 6.88
CA ALA A 89 -14.07 0.52 6.32
C ALA A 89 -15.32 -0.29 6.71
N GLU A 90 -16.50 0.28 6.47
CA GLU A 90 -17.77 -0.38 6.78
C GLU A 90 -18.06 -1.60 5.89
N ASP A 91 -17.54 -1.61 4.66
CA ASP A 91 -17.69 -2.69 3.67
C ASP A 91 -16.63 -3.80 3.76
N ASP A 92 -15.95 -3.90 4.91
CA ASP A 92 -14.80 -4.78 5.16
C ASP A 92 -13.52 -4.43 4.36
N GLY A 93 -13.52 -3.28 3.67
CA GLY A 93 -12.33 -2.71 3.06
C GLY A 93 -11.43 -1.97 4.06
N TYR A 94 -10.53 -1.16 3.53
CA TYR A 94 -9.55 -0.39 4.30
C TYR A 94 -9.47 1.03 3.76
N ILE A 95 -9.54 2.02 4.64
CA ILE A 95 -9.41 3.44 4.31
C ILE A 95 -8.03 3.93 4.73
N VAL A 96 -7.32 4.61 3.83
CA VAL A 96 -6.05 5.26 4.14
C VAL A 96 -6.28 6.36 5.17
N ILE A 97 -5.47 6.34 6.23
CA ILE A 97 -5.46 7.35 7.29
C ILE A 97 -4.33 8.33 7.01
N ASN A 98 -4.61 9.63 7.14
CA ASN A 98 -3.58 10.64 6.94
C ASN A 98 -2.46 10.48 7.98
N ARG A 99 -1.21 10.44 7.50
CA ARG A 99 -0.01 10.33 8.31
C ARG A 99 0.17 11.47 9.30
N ASP A 100 -0.22 12.70 8.93
CA ASP A 100 -0.09 13.89 9.77
C ASP A 100 -1.06 13.89 10.97
N THR A 101 -2.09 13.01 10.94
CA THR A 101 -3.00 12.80 12.08
C THR A 101 -2.45 11.82 13.09
N VAL A 102 -1.31 11.24 12.78
CA VAL A 102 -0.67 10.17 13.52
C VAL A 102 0.35 10.77 14.50
N GLY A 103 -0.09 11.05 15.74
CA GLY A 103 0.81 11.42 16.85
C GLY A 103 1.03 12.90 17.12
N GLY A 104 0.43 13.84 16.37
CA GLY A 104 0.46 15.29 16.64
C GLY A 104 -0.75 15.78 17.43
N SER A 105 -0.62 16.88 18.15
CA SER A 105 -1.69 17.49 18.96
C SER A 105 -2.76 18.23 18.15
N ASP A 106 -2.63 18.30 16.82
CA ASP A 106 -3.44 19.15 15.93
C ASP A 106 -4.47 18.31 15.13
N HIS A 107 -5.01 17.26 15.73
CA HIS A 107 -5.88 16.28 15.09
C HIS A 107 -7.27 16.85 14.80
N ILE A 108 -7.54 17.16 13.56
CA ILE A 108 -8.90 17.26 13.05
C ILE A 108 -9.29 15.87 12.56
N GLY A 109 -10.00 15.11 13.41
CA GLY A 109 -10.52 13.81 13.02
C GLY A 109 -10.19 12.60 13.91
N GLY A 110 -9.30 12.75 14.89
CA GLY A 110 -9.16 11.80 16.00
C GLY A 110 -8.62 10.40 15.70
N THR A 111 -8.10 10.14 14.49
CA THR A 111 -7.53 8.85 14.14
C THR A 111 -6.03 8.84 14.45
N THR A 112 -5.65 8.06 15.44
CA THR A 112 -4.25 7.89 15.86
C THR A 112 -3.66 6.63 15.22
N HIS A 113 -2.35 6.40 15.36
CA HIS A 113 -1.69 5.12 15.02
C HIS A 113 -2.38 3.91 15.66
N GLN A 114 -3.08 4.11 16.78
CA GLN A 114 -3.79 3.05 17.50
C GLN A 114 -4.94 2.46 16.69
N ASP A 115 -5.51 3.21 15.73
CA ASP A 115 -6.59 2.75 14.86
C ASP A 115 -6.07 2.08 13.58
N SER A 116 -4.75 2.12 13.35
CA SER A 116 -4.14 1.44 12.21
C SER A 116 -4.21 -0.07 12.37
N VAL A 117 -4.63 -0.73 11.31
CA VAL A 117 -4.76 -2.18 11.26
C VAL A 117 -3.92 -2.76 10.11
N GLU A 118 -3.53 -4.01 10.23
CA GLU A 118 -2.95 -4.76 9.14
C GLU A 118 -4.04 -5.24 8.18
N MET A 119 -3.81 -5.14 6.88
CA MET A 119 -4.76 -5.57 5.86
C MET A 119 -4.72 -7.10 5.74
N VAL A 120 -5.89 -7.73 5.75
CA VAL A 120 -6.04 -9.19 5.70
C VAL A 120 -7.00 -9.56 4.60
N SER A 121 -6.64 -10.53 3.74
CA SER A 121 -7.55 -11.04 2.72
C SER A 121 -8.72 -11.80 3.36
N ASN A 122 -9.93 -11.48 2.90
CA ASN A 122 -11.17 -12.10 3.37
C ASN A 122 -11.38 -13.50 2.77
N ALA A 123 -12.49 -14.17 3.09
CA ALA A 123 -12.82 -15.51 2.60
C ALA A 123 -12.94 -15.61 1.06
N LYS A 124 -13.11 -14.47 0.37
CA LYS A 124 -13.10 -14.38 -1.10
C LYS A 124 -11.71 -14.07 -1.65
N GLY A 125 -10.69 -13.95 -0.81
CA GLY A 125 -9.35 -13.54 -1.17
C GLY A 125 -9.21 -12.05 -1.46
N GLU A 126 -10.18 -11.22 -1.07
CA GLU A 126 -10.24 -9.80 -1.43
C GLU A 126 -9.65 -8.92 -0.35
N ILE A 127 -8.96 -7.86 -0.78
CA ILE A 127 -8.58 -6.69 0.00
C ILE A 127 -8.90 -5.47 -0.85
N LYS A 128 -9.61 -4.49 -0.30
CA LYS A 128 -9.89 -3.21 -0.95
C LYS A 128 -9.26 -2.10 -0.15
N ILE A 129 -8.54 -1.21 -0.82
CA ILE A 129 -7.87 -0.07 -0.21
C ILE A 129 -8.41 1.20 -0.84
N TYR A 130 -9.01 2.07 -0.04
CA TYR A 130 -9.62 3.33 -0.45
C TYR A 130 -8.78 4.53 -0.02
N GLY A 131 -8.89 5.63 -0.78
CA GLY A 131 -8.27 6.90 -0.42
C GLY A 131 -6.80 7.02 -0.82
N LEU A 132 -6.35 6.26 -1.81
CA LEU A 132 -5.01 6.39 -2.36
C LEU A 132 -4.91 7.66 -3.23
N ASP A 133 -3.72 8.25 -3.28
CA ASP A 133 -3.34 9.26 -4.26
C ASP A 133 -2.52 8.63 -5.39
N THR A 134 -2.22 9.39 -6.43
CA THR A 134 -1.22 9.01 -7.43
C THR A 134 0.17 8.92 -6.80
N GLY A 135 0.98 7.96 -7.25
CA GLY A 135 2.32 7.79 -6.69
C GLY A 135 2.84 6.38 -6.77
N ILE A 136 3.99 6.17 -6.16
CA ILE A 136 4.63 4.86 -6.04
C ILE A 136 4.37 4.30 -4.64
N TYR A 137 3.90 3.07 -4.58
CA TYR A 137 3.64 2.34 -3.35
C TYR A 137 4.36 0.99 -3.35
N TYR A 138 4.67 0.51 -2.17
CA TYR A 138 5.31 -0.78 -1.93
C TYR A 138 4.39 -1.64 -1.07
N LEU A 139 3.76 -2.63 -1.71
CA LEU A 139 2.83 -3.55 -1.05
C LEU A 139 3.60 -4.76 -0.53
N LYS A 140 3.78 -4.85 0.78
CA LYS A 140 4.53 -5.94 1.43
C LYS A 140 3.57 -6.99 1.98
N GLU A 141 3.72 -8.23 1.55
CA GLU A 141 3.09 -9.37 2.21
C GLU A 141 3.88 -9.68 3.49
N THR A 142 3.23 -9.51 4.63
CA THR A 142 3.83 -9.74 5.95
C THR A 142 3.64 -11.17 6.42
N GLU A 143 2.52 -11.79 6.01
CA GLU A 143 2.22 -13.19 6.29
C GLU A 143 1.43 -13.82 5.13
N ALA A 144 1.89 -14.96 4.63
CA ALA A 144 1.14 -15.75 3.66
C ALA A 144 0.15 -16.68 4.37
N PRO A 145 -0.94 -17.09 3.71
CA PRO A 145 -1.84 -18.12 4.24
C PRO A 145 -1.12 -19.42 4.57
N THR A 146 -1.67 -20.18 5.52
CA THR A 146 -1.06 -21.45 5.96
C THR A 146 -0.84 -22.39 4.78
N GLY A 147 0.39 -22.89 4.64
CA GLY A 147 0.78 -23.82 3.56
C GLY A 147 1.31 -23.13 2.29
N TYR A 148 1.31 -21.80 2.26
CA TYR A 148 1.83 -21.02 1.14
C TYR A 148 3.14 -20.30 1.50
N ARG A 149 3.92 -19.96 0.47
CA ARG A 149 5.14 -19.15 0.62
C ARG A 149 4.78 -17.66 0.51
N PRO A 150 5.26 -16.81 1.43
CA PRO A 150 5.08 -15.37 1.27
C PRO A 150 5.95 -14.85 0.12
N LEU A 151 5.53 -13.73 -0.46
CA LEU A 151 6.39 -12.93 -1.31
C LEU A 151 7.51 -12.34 -0.46
N LEU A 152 8.77 -12.54 -0.88
CA LEU A 152 9.94 -12.04 -0.14
C LEU A 152 10.11 -10.53 -0.33
N ASP A 153 9.94 -10.08 -1.56
CA ASP A 153 10.05 -8.67 -1.94
C ASP A 153 8.66 -8.01 -1.99
N PRO A 154 8.55 -6.70 -1.73
CA PRO A 154 7.31 -5.98 -1.91
C PRO A 154 6.95 -5.86 -3.40
N ILE A 155 5.67 -5.84 -3.71
CA ILE A 155 5.17 -5.48 -5.04
C ILE A 155 5.25 -3.96 -5.14
N VAL A 156 5.93 -3.46 -6.19
CA VAL A 156 6.02 -2.02 -6.44
C VAL A 156 4.86 -1.61 -7.35
N LEU A 157 4.01 -0.73 -6.86
CA LEU A 157 2.84 -0.21 -7.56
C LEU A 157 3.11 1.23 -8.00
N ASN A 158 2.75 1.58 -9.23
CA ASN A 158 2.84 2.95 -9.72
C ASN A 158 1.47 3.38 -10.26
N LEU A 159 0.77 4.20 -9.49
CA LEU A 159 -0.52 4.78 -9.82
C LEU A 159 -0.33 6.12 -10.51
N LYS A 160 -0.83 6.26 -11.71
CA LYS A 160 -0.78 7.49 -12.51
C LYS A 160 -2.16 7.87 -12.97
N ALA A 161 -2.48 9.16 -12.87
CA ALA A 161 -3.69 9.73 -13.41
C ALA A 161 -3.33 10.82 -14.43
N THR A 162 -4.12 10.91 -15.50
CA THR A 162 -4.03 11.96 -16.50
C THR A 162 -5.25 12.86 -16.37
N PHE A 163 -5.01 14.15 -16.25
CA PHE A 163 -6.02 15.19 -16.14
C PHE A 163 -5.98 16.09 -17.36
N THR A 164 -7.09 16.78 -17.62
CA THR A 164 -7.08 17.86 -18.60
C THR A 164 -6.42 19.11 -18.03
N ASP A 165 -5.72 19.84 -18.88
CA ASP A 165 -5.20 21.21 -18.61
C ASP A 165 -6.15 22.26 -19.18
N GLU A 166 -7.17 21.82 -19.94
CA GLU A 166 -8.13 22.70 -20.62
C GLU A 166 -9.21 23.17 -19.62
N ARG A 167 -9.12 24.42 -19.20
CA ARG A 167 -10.07 25.02 -18.24
C ARG A 167 -11.52 24.94 -18.68
N ASN A 168 -11.77 24.91 -19.99
CA ASN A 168 -13.12 24.83 -20.57
C ASN A 168 -13.74 23.42 -20.48
N ASP A 169 -12.97 22.41 -20.14
CA ASP A 169 -13.46 21.04 -19.98
C ASP A 169 -14.15 20.82 -18.63
N TYR A 170 -13.93 21.73 -17.68
CA TYR A 170 -14.55 21.65 -16.36
C TYR A 170 -15.95 22.27 -16.37
N VAL A 171 -16.92 21.55 -15.82
CA VAL A 171 -18.30 22.02 -15.62
C VAL A 171 -18.59 22.04 -14.11
N LYS A 172 -18.81 23.24 -13.55
CA LYS A 172 -19.11 23.41 -12.14
C LYS A 172 -20.44 22.73 -11.76
N GLY A 173 -20.43 22.03 -10.60
CA GLY A 173 -21.61 21.41 -10.00
C GLY A 173 -21.85 19.97 -10.45
N ASP A 174 -21.28 19.54 -11.56
CA ASP A 174 -21.31 18.16 -12.02
C ASP A 174 -20.05 17.38 -11.62
N GLY A 175 -19.13 18.06 -10.92
CA GLY A 175 -17.82 17.53 -10.56
C GLY A 175 -16.93 17.31 -11.77
N ALA A 176 -15.92 16.45 -11.60
CA ALA A 176 -15.04 16.11 -12.68
C ALA A 176 -15.76 15.24 -13.71
N THR A 177 -15.80 15.75 -14.96
CA THR A 177 -16.29 15.01 -16.11
C THR A 177 -15.21 14.04 -16.63
N ASP A 178 -15.57 13.21 -17.61
CA ASP A 178 -14.63 12.35 -18.33
C ASP A 178 -13.45 13.11 -18.92
N LYS A 179 -13.62 14.40 -19.21
CA LYS A 179 -12.55 15.25 -19.69
C LYS A 179 -11.59 15.69 -18.59
N THR A 180 -12.08 15.92 -17.36
CA THR A 180 -11.24 16.37 -16.24
C THR A 180 -10.29 15.26 -15.75
N LEU A 181 -10.80 14.11 -15.34
CA LEU A 181 -10.01 12.91 -15.09
C LEU A 181 -10.09 12.00 -16.31
N GLN A 182 -9.08 12.07 -17.16
CA GLN A 182 -9.11 11.40 -18.47
C GLN A 182 -8.75 9.93 -18.37
N LYS A 183 -7.73 9.58 -17.55
CA LYS A 183 -7.18 8.23 -17.51
C LYS A 183 -6.59 7.91 -16.15
N LEU A 184 -6.81 6.67 -15.70
CA LEU A 184 -6.08 6.04 -14.61
C LEU A 184 -5.24 4.89 -15.17
N GLU A 185 -3.97 4.85 -14.85
CA GLU A 185 -3.03 3.79 -15.22
C GLU A 185 -2.30 3.31 -13.97
N THR A 186 -2.23 2.01 -13.80
CA THR A 186 -1.49 1.42 -12.68
C THR A 186 -0.64 0.27 -13.19
N THR A 187 0.63 0.29 -12.85
CA THR A 187 1.57 -0.80 -13.13
C THR A 187 2.03 -1.44 -11.84
N ALA A 188 2.28 -2.74 -11.89
CA ALA A 188 2.88 -3.49 -10.79
C ALA A 188 4.20 -4.13 -11.24
N HIS A 189 5.28 -3.90 -10.51
CA HIS A 189 6.52 -4.66 -10.63
C HIS A 189 6.55 -5.73 -9.54
N ILE A 190 6.57 -7.01 -9.95
CA ILE A 190 6.50 -8.16 -9.08
C ILE A 190 7.81 -8.93 -9.19
N LYS A 191 8.46 -9.18 -8.05
CA LYS A 191 9.67 -9.99 -7.95
C LYS A 191 9.39 -11.21 -7.08
N GLU A 192 9.47 -12.37 -7.71
CA GLU A 192 9.26 -13.66 -7.06
C GLU A 192 10.57 -14.44 -6.98
N PHE A 193 10.83 -15.08 -5.85
CA PHE A 193 11.88 -16.09 -5.73
C PHE A 193 11.26 -17.47 -5.78
N PHE A 194 11.54 -18.20 -6.84
CA PHE A 194 11.01 -19.55 -7.05
C PHE A 194 12.09 -20.47 -7.64
N ASP A 195 12.19 -21.68 -7.10
CA ASP A 195 13.09 -22.73 -7.56
C ASP A 195 14.57 -22.31 -7.68
N GLY A 196 15.03 -21.54 -6.68
CA GLY A 196 16.42 -21.08 -6.61
C GLY A 196 16.75 -19.85 -7.46
N ALA A 197 15.78 -19.28 -8.17
CA ALA A 197 15.97 -18.10 -9.02
C ALA A 197 14.95 -17.00 -8.74
N TYR A 198 15.34 -15.75 -9.00
CA TYR A 198 14.41 -14.61 -9.07
C TYR A 198 13.77 -14.53 -10.45
N LYS A 199 12.47 -14.30 -10.45
CA LYS A 199 11.69 -13.95 -11.63
C LYS A 199 11.04 -12.59 -11.39
N GLU A 200 11.27 -11.66 -12.31
CA GLU A 200 10.69 -10.32 -12.29
C GLU A 200 9.68 -10.18 -13.43
N SER A 201 8.60 -9.49 -13.18
CA SER A 201 7.56 -9.20 -14.17
C SER A 201 6.95 -7.83 -13.92
N ASP A 202 6.73 -7.10 -15.01
CA ASP A 202 5.92 -5.88 -15.03
C ASP A 202 4.54 -6.21 -15.56
N VAL A 203 3.50 -5.74 -14.86
CA VAL A 203 2.12 -6.02 -15.18
C VAL A 203 1.34 -4.71 -15.19
N ASP A 204 0.65 -4.44 -16.30
CA ASP A 204 -0.34 -3.38 -16.35
C ASP A 204 -1.64 -3.89 -15.71
N LEU A 205 -2.11 -3.17 -14.69
CA LEU A 205 -3.33 -3.53 -13.99
C LEU A 205 -4.56 -3.12 -14.82
N THR A 206 -5.62 -3.92 -14.72
CA THR A 206 -6.93 -3.48 -15.21
C THR A 206 -7.43 -2.33 -14.34
N THR A 207 -7.75 -1.20 -14.97
CA THR A 207 -8.21 0.02 -14.31
C THR A 207 -9.59 0.42 -14.78
N ASP A 208 -10.36 1.05 -13.90
CA ASP A 208 -11.59 1.78 -14.23
C ASP A 208 -11.41 3.24 -13.81
N THR A 209 -11.32 4.12 -14.78
CA THR A 209 -11.10 5.55 -14.54
C THR A 209 -12.29 6.21 -13.86
N SER A 210 -13.53 5.81 -14.19
CA SER A 210 -14.74 6.36 -13.57
C SER A 210 -14.80 6.01 -12.08
N GLU A 211 -14.54 4.75 -11.77
CA GLU A 211 -14.52 4.26 -10.39
C GLU A 211 -13.22 4.59 -9.64
N GLY A 212 -12.20 5.12 -10.34
CA GLY A 212 -10.88 5.36 -9.79
C GLY A 212 -10.21 4.09 -9.27
N SER A 213 -10.47 2.94 -9.89
CA SER A 213 -10.04 1.64 -9.37
C SER A 213 -8.96 0.97 -10.21
N SER A 214 -8.08 0.26 -9.52
CA SER A 214 -7.06 -0.62 -10.10
C SER A 214 -7.18 -2.02 -9.49
N ASN A 215 -7.02 -3.08 -10.31
CA ASN A 215 -7.21 -4.45 -9.88
C ASN A 215 -5.89 -5.23 -9.99
N LEU A 216 -5.40 -5.74 -8.86
CA LEU A 216 -4.17 -6.52 -8.72
C LEU A 216 -4.48 -7.94 -8.28
N THR A 217 -3.96 -8.94 -8.98
CA THR A 217 -3.95 -10.32 -8.49
C THR A 217 -2.59 -10.66 -7.89
N VAL A 218 -2.59 -11.13 -6.65
CA VAL A 218 -1.38 -11.56 -5.93
C VAL A 218 -1.43 -13.06 -5.72
N ILE A 219 -0.44 -13.76 -6.27
CA ILE A 219 -0.38 -15.23 -6.28
C ILE A 219 0.63 -15.72 -5.25
N ASN A 220 0.21 -16.61 -4.34
CA ASN A 220 1.14 -17.42 -3.56
C ASN A 220 1.21 -18.85 -4.09
N LYS A 221 2.42 -19.40 -4.09
CA LYS A 221 2.67 -20.80 -4.47
C LYS A 221 2.76 -21.67 -3.23
N VAL A 222 2.27 -22.90 -3.34
CA VAL A 222 2.40 -23.90 -2.29
C VAL A 222 3.87 -24.16 -2.00
N GLY A 223 4.25 -24.25 -0.75
CA GLY A 223 5.60 -24.59 -0.36
C GLY A 223 5.80 -24.63 1.14
N LYS A 224 6.67 -25.52 1.60
CA LYS A 224 7.10 -25.51 3.00
C LYS A 224 7.80 -24.18 3.29
N LYS A 225 7.46 -23.52 4.40
CA LYS A 225 8.33 -22.46 4.96
C LYS A 225 9.73 -23.07 4.98
N LEU A 226 10.69 -22.41 4.34
CA LEU A 226 12.09 -22.79 4.54
C LEU A 226 12.31 -22.75 6.06
N PRO A 227 12.88 -23.82 6.68
CA PRO A 227 13.24 -23.72 8.08
C PRO A 227 14.07 -22.45 8.22
N VAL A 228 13.77 -21.63 9.20
CA VAL A 228 14.62 -20.50 9.58
C VAL A 228 15.95 -21.13 9.95
N THR A 229 16.88 -21.18 8.99
CA THR A 229 18.24 -21.71 9.17
C THR A 229 19.03 -20.70 10.00
N GLY A 230 18.68 -20.58 11.24
CA GLY A 230 19.29 -19.61 12.16
C GLY A 230 19.21 -19.98 13.62
N SER A 231 18.46 -21.01 14.02
CA SER A 231 18.44 -21.35 15.42
C SER A 231 18.92 -22.80 15.71
N SER A 232 18.41 -23.55 16.46
CA SER A 232 18.85 -24.75 17.15
C SER A 232 19.52 -25.86 16.29
N MET A 233 19.19 -26.00 15.00
CA MET A 233 19.75 -27.08 14.16
C MET A 233 21.18 -26.76 13.69
N MET A 234 21.52 -25.50 13.43
CA MET A 234 22.89 -25.10 13.10
C MET A 234 23.80 -25.21 14.33
N LEU A 235 23.28 -24.91 15.52
CA LEU A 235 23.99 -25.11 16.78
C LEU A 235 24.21 -26.60 17.06
N LEU A 236 23.23 -27.46 16.75
CA LEU A 236 23.36 -28.92 16.91
C LEU A 236 24.39 -29.51 15.94
N MET A 237 24.44 -29.04 14.70
CA MET A 237 25.44 -29.46 13.71
C MET A 237 26.84 -28.96 14.06
N LEU A 238 26.98 -27.73 14.62
CA LEU A 238 28.27 -27.22 15.08
C LEU A 238 28.77 -28.01 16.30
N THR A 239 27.90 -28.36 17.22
CA THR A 239 28.27 -29.15 18.42
C THR A 239 28.62 -30.60 18.08
N ALA A 240 27.89 -31.21 17.13
CA ALA A 240 28.22 -32.56 16.63
C ALA A 240 29.54 -32.57 15.84
N GLY A 241 29.78 -31.54 15.00
CA GLY A 241 31.04 -31.38 14.24
C GLY A 241 32.25 -31.19 15.15
N THR A 242 32.16 -30.35 16.20
CA THR A 242 33.24 -30.15 17.18
C THR A 242 33.50 -31.39 18.03
N ALA A 243 32.46 -32.17 18.39
CA ALA A 243 32.61 -33.42 19.12
C ALA A 243 33.37 -34.49 18.28
N LEU A 244 33.10 -34.57 16.97
CA LEU A 244 33.80 -35.50 16.07
C LEU A 244 35.26 -35.10 15.87
N VAL A 245 35.59 -33.81 15.75
CA VAL A 245 36.97 -33.33 15.57
C VAL A 245 37.77 -33.53 16.86
N THR A 246 37.20 -33.25 18.03
CA THR A 246 37.88 -33.49 19.32
C THR A 246 38.05 -34.99 19.63
N GLY A 247 37.05 -35.81 19.29
CA GLY A 247 37.12 -37.27 19.40
C GLY A 247 38.25 -37.87 18.55
N ALA A 248 38.39 -37.44 17.29
CA ALA A 248 39.46 -37.88 16.41
C ALA A 248 40.85 -37.49 16.89
N PHE A 249 40.97 -36.26 17.44
CA PHE A 249 42.25 -35.76 17.99
C PHE A 249 42.68 -36.52 19.22
N VAL A 250 41.78 -36.86 20.13
CA VAL A 250 42.07 -37.67 21.34
C VAL A 250 42.42 -39.08 20.97
N TYR A 251 41.72 -39.69 20.00
CA TYR A 251 42.00 -41.03 19.49
C TYR A 251 43.39 -41.09 18.83
N GLY A 252 43.75 -40.14 17.99
CA GLY A 252 45.06 -40.05 17.33
C GLY A 252 46.22 -39.88 18.35
N LYS A 253 46.04 -39.12 19.44
CA LYS A 253 47.04 -38.97 20.50
C LYS A 253 47.24 -40.27 21.30
N ARG A 254 46.17 -41.04 21.53
CA ARG A 254 46.27 -42.35 22.24
C ARG A 254 47.02 -43.40 21.37
N GLN A 255 46.83 -43.45 20.09
CA GLN A 255 47.56 -44.38 19.21
C GLN A 255 49.08 -44.04 19.15
N LYS A 256 49.45 -42.72 19.12
CA LYS A 256 50.84 -42.29 19.09
C LYS A 256 51.60 -42.68 20.37
N LYS A 257 50.93 -42.59 21.53
CA LYS A 257 51.53 -42.97 22.81
C LYS A 257 51.71 -44.49 22.98
N SER A 258 50.90 -45.30 22.34
CA SER A 258 51.01 -46.79 22.31
C SER A 258 52.13 -47.29 21.40
N ASN A 259 52.53 -46.52 20.38
CA ASN A 259 53.61 -46.86 19.46
C ASN A 259 55.00 -46.43 19.95
N ASP A 260 55.07 -45.51 20.94
CA ASP A 260 56.32 -45.03 21.53
C ASP A 260 56.77 -45.84 22.79
N GLU A 261 55.96 -46.84 23.21
CA GLU A 261 56.22 -47.72 24.36
C GLU A 261 56.54 -49.19 23.96
N ASN A 262 56.76 -49.52 22.67
CA ASN A 262 57.22 -50.86 22.19
C ASN A 262 58.62 -50.79 21.60
#